data_44d264d8f878cefff31cb3a6dbbdbcb8
#
_entry.id   44d264d8f878cefff31cb3a6dbbdbcb8
#
_cell.length_a   1.000
_cell.length_b   1.000
_cell.length_c   1.000
_cell.angle_alpha   90.00
_cell.angle_beta   90.00
_cell.angle_gamma   90.00
#
_symmetry.space_group_name_H-M   'P 1'
#
loop_
_entity.id
_entity.type
_entity.pdbx_description
1 polymer ?
#
loop_
_entity_poly.entity_id
_entity_poly.type
_entity_poly.pdbx_seq_one_letter_code
_entity_poly.pdbx_strand_id
1 'polypeptide(L)'
;LSHEETDQKWLVDTTEQYCKDRALHLAVLDGISIIGGNDKDRNTTALPDILSDALSVSFDMSIGHDYIDNATDRFAFYHRQEEKIPFDLKYFNDITNGGLPNKTLNIVMSGTGVGKTLFMCHHAANVLLNGYDVLYITLEMAEERIAERIDANLMDITIDELHDLPKTLFESSVDGIRKKTQGKLIIKEYPTASAHAGHFRGLIKELKIKRQFTPKIIFIDYLNICASTRFKSGASVGSY
;
A
#
# COMPACT_ATOMS: atom_id res chain seq x y z
N LEU A 1 -20.68 -0.49 -41.79
CA LEU A 1 -20.61 -0.13 -40.37
C LEU A 1 -20.07 -1.36 -39.62
N SER A 2 -18.77 -1.31 -39.29
CA SER A 2 -18.12 -2.34 -38.47
C SER A 2 -18.75 -2.29 -37.06
N HIS A 3 -19.41 -3.37 -36.64
CA HIS A 3 -19.74 -3.58 -35.24
C HIS A 3 -18.42 -3.85 -34.49
N GLU A 4 -17.82 -2.81 -33.92
CA GLU A 4 -16.86 -3.01 -32.85
C GLU A 4 -17.61 -3.62 -31.66
N GLU A 5 -17.26 -4.84 -31.29
CA GLU A 5 -17.76 -5.47 -30.05
C GLU A 5 -17.27 -4.62 -28.89
N THR A 6 -18.15 -3.81 -28.34
CA THR A 6 -17.87 -3.04 -27.13
C THR A 6 -17.69 -4.00 -25.96
N ASP A 7 -16.58 -3.92 -25.23
CA ASP A 7 -16.35 -4.73 -24.04
C ASP A 7 -17.51 -4.54 -23.06
N GLN A 8 -18.25 -5.60 -22.80
CA GLN A 8 -19.43 -5.59 -21.93
C GLN A 8 -19.07 -5.08 -20.53
N LYS A 9 -17.89 -5.41 -20.03
CA LYS A 9 -17.41 -4.94 -18.73
C LYS A 9 -17.21 -3.43 -18.75
N TRP A 10 -16.54 -2.91 -19.76
CA TRP A 10 -16.35 -1.45 -19.93
C TRP A 10 -17.69 -0.72 -19.99
N LEU A 11 -18.67 -1.27 -20.71
CA LEU A 11 -19.99 -0.67 -20.83
C LEU A 11 -20.71 -0.61 -19.47
N VAL A 12 -20.69 -1.70 -18.69
CA VAL A 12 -21.28 -1.76 -17.35
C VAL A 12 -20.60 -0.78 -16.42
N ASP A 13 -19.26 -0.79 -16.35
CA ASP A 13 -18.48 0.09 -15.48
C ASP A 13 -18.70 1.58 -15.81
N THR A 14 -18.74 1.92 -17.10
CA THR A 14 -19.00 3.30 -17.56
C THR A 14 -20.44 3.74 -17.27
N THR A 15 -21.41 2.86 -17.46
CA THR A 15 -22.81 3.14 -17.17
C THR A 15 -23.03 3.32 -15.67
N GLU A 16 -22.43 2.46 -14.86
CA GLU A 16 -22.48 2.59 -13.40
C GLU A 16 -21.90 3.91 -12.92
N GLN A 17 -20.73 4.30 -13.44
CA GLN A 17 -20.12 5.57 -13.10
C GLN A 17 -21.01 6.75 -13.48
N TYR A 18 -21.59 6.72 -14.69
CA TYR A 18 -22.56 7.75 -15.10
C TYR A 18 -23.78 7.84 -14.16
N CYS A 19 -24.34 6.69 -13.75
CA CYS A 19 -25.47 6.64 -12.82
C CYS A 19 -25.10 7.22 -11.45
N LYS A 20 -23.92 6.91 -10.92
CA LYS A 20 -23.38 7.45 -9.66
C LYS A 20 -23.23 8.97 -9.73
N ASP A 21 -22.58 9.47 -10.78
CA ASP A 21 -22.36 10.90 -10.98
C ASP A 21 -23.69 11.66 -11.15
N ARG A 22 -24.63 11.06 -11.88
CA ARG A 22 -25.95 11.64 -12.08
C ARG A 22 -26.78 11.67 -10.79
N ALA A 23 -26.76 10.59 -10.02
CA ALA A 23 -27.46 10.54 -8.73
C ALA A 23 -26.94 11.59 -7.76
N LEU A 24 -25.61 11.71 -7.65
CA LEU A 24 -24.97 12.72 -6.80
C LEU A 24 -25.30 14.14 -7.27
N HIS A 25 -25.26 14.38 -8.57
CA HIS A 25 -25.62 15.69 -9.14
C HIS A 25 -27.06 16.09 -8.78
N LEU A 26 -28.01 15.15 -8.93
CA LEU A 26 -29.42 15.39 -8.58
C LEU A 26 -29.59 15.63 -7.08
N ALA A 27 -28.93 14.83 -6.23
CA ALA A 27 -28.98 15.00 -4.78
C ALA A 27 -28.45 16.38 -4.33
N VAL A 28 -27.40 16.88 -4.98
CA VAL A 28 -26.87 18.23 -4.71
C VAL A 28 -27.84 19.30 -5.14
N LEU A 29 -28.48 19.18 -6.30
CA LEU A 29 -29.52 20.12 -6.76
C LEU A 29 -30.73 20.15 -5.82
N ASP A 30 -31.20 18.99 -5.39
CA ASP A 30 -32.26 18.84 -4.39
C ASP A 30 -31.86 19.52 -3.08
N GLY A 31 -30.63 19.28 -2.64
CA GLY A 31 -30.08 19.91 -1.44
C GLY A 31 -30.05 21.43 -1.52
N ILE A 32 -29.64 21.99 -2.64
CA ILE A 32 -29.67 23.45 -2.88
C ILE A 32 -31.11 23.98 -2.84
N SER A 33 -32.06 23.27 -3.44
CA SER A 33 -33.48 23.64 -3.43
C SER A 33 -34.06 23.65 -2.02
N ILE A 34 -33.74 22.67 -1.20
CA ILE A 34 -34.18 22.57 0.20
C ILE A 34 -33.58 23.66 1.04
N ILE A 35 -32.26 23.90 0.93
CA ILE A 35 -31.56 24.96 1.68
C ILE A 35 -32.06 26.36 1.26
N GLY A 36 -32.35 26.55 -0.02
CA GLY A 36 -32.89 27.81 -0.58
C GLY A 36 -34.35 28.07 -0.24
N GLY A 37 -35.04 27.13 0.45
CA GLY A 37 -36.47 27.25 0.81
C GLY A 37 -37.42 27.15 -0.38
N ASN A 38 -36.96 26.63 -1.52
CA ASN A 38 -37.76 26.42 -2.72
C ASN A 38 -38.55 25.09 -2.68
N ASP A 39 -38.15 24.17 -1.82
CA ASP A 39 -38.84 22.90 -1.54
C ASP A 39 -39.77 23.11 -0.33
N LYS A 40 -41.08 22.91 -0.53
CA LYS A 40 -42.08 23.09 0.52
C LYS A 40 -42.36 21.85 1.32
N ASP A 41 -41.95 20.68 0.80
CA ASP A 41 -42.30 19.38 1.33
C ASP A 41 -41.18 18.79 2.17
N ARG A 42 -39.92 19.15 1.89
CA ARG A 42 -38.73 18.63 2.56
C ARG A 42 -37.97 19.76 3.28
N ASN A 43 -37.41 19.45 4.43
CA ASN A 43 -36.57 20.34 5.20
C ASN A 43 -35.11 19.85 5.25
N THR A 44 -34.23 20.63 5.84
CA THR A 44 -32.77 20.35 5.90
C THR A 44 -32.43 19.04 6.60
N THR A 45 -33.35 18.44 7.39
CA THR A 45 -33.11 17.15 8.04
C THR A 45 -33.17 15.97 7.07
N ALA A 46 -33.72 16.16 5.86
CA ALA A 46 -33.76 15.15 4.81
C ALA A 46 -32.44 15.06 4.00
N LEU A 47 -31.56 16.05 4.13
CA LEU A 47 -30.32 16.10 3.34
C LEU A 47 -29.37 14.91 3.54
N PRO A 48 -29.15 14.42 4.77
CA PRO A 48 -28.29 13.26 4.98
C PRO A 48 -28.79 12.02 4.25
N ASP A 49 -30.12 11.78 4.25
CA ASP A 49 -30.73 10.61 3.61
C ASP A 49 -30.65 10.72 2.08
N ILE A 50 -30.97 11.90 1.51
CA ILE A 50 -30.87 12.18 0.07
C ILE A 50 -29.43 11.94 -0.43
N LEU A 51 -28.43 12.42 0.31
CA LEU A 51 -27.03 12.22 -0.06
C LEU A 51 -26.58 10.77 0.13
N SER A 52 -27.05 10.11 1.19
CA SER A 52 -26.76 8.70 1.45
C SER A 52 -27.31 7.81 0.33
N ASP A 53 -28.56 8.05 -0.09
CA ASP A 53 -29.19 7.31 -1.18
C ASP A 53 -28.45 7.49 -2.50
N ALA A 54 -28.05 8.73 -2.82
CA ALA A 54 -27.26 9.00 -4.02
C ALA A 54 -25.89 8.33 -4.01
N LEU A 55 -25.24 8.24 -2.85
CA LEU A 55 -23.95 7.57 -2.68
C LEU A 55 -24.07 6.04 -2.67
N SER A 56 -25.25 5.47 -2.41
CA SER A 56 -25.49 4.04 -2.39
C SER A 56 -25.74 3.43 -3.78
N VAL A 57 -25.85 4.24 -4.82
CA VAL A 57 -26.05 3.76 -6.19
C VAL A 57 -24.89 2.87 -6.62
N SER A 58 -25.15 1.59 -6.84
CA SER A 58 -24.18 0.60 -7.31
C SER A 58 -24.89 -0.48 -8.11
N PHE A 59 -24.22 -0.97 -9.16
CA PHE A 59 -24.67 -2.15 -9.92
C PHE A 59 -24.12 -3.45 -9.32
N ASP A 60 -23.28 -3.33 -8.30
CA ASP A 60 -22.79 -4.49 -7.56
C ASP A 60 -23.93 -5.09 -6.72
N MET A 61 -24.43 -6.24 -7.16
CA MET A 61 -25.46 -7.00 -6.45
C MET A 61 -24.87 -7.82 -5.29
N SER A 62 -23.55 -7.87 -5.17
CA SER A 62 -22.85 -8.61 -4.13
C SER A 62 -22.67 -7.76 -2.87
N ILE A 63 -23.75 -7.55 -2.14
CA ILE A 63 -23.73 -6.85 -0.85
C ILE A 63 -23.28 -7.82 0.25
N GLY A 64 -21.98 -8.10 0.28
CA GLY A 64 -21.40 -8.99 1.28
C GLY A 64 -21.42 -10.46 0.84
N HIS A 65 -21.01 -11.33 1.77
CA HIS A 65 -20.90 -12.76 1.55
C HIS A 65 -21.96 -13.48 2.42
N ASP A 66 -22.93 -14.12 1.80
CA ASP A 66 -23.89 -14.96 2.52
C ASP A 66 -23.19 -16.21 3.04
N TYR A 67 -23.21 -16.37 4.36
CA TYR A 67 -22.45 -17.45 4.98
C TYR A 67 -22.97 -18.84 4.60
N ILE A 68 -24.25 -19.01 4.40
CA ILE A 68 -24.83 -20.30 4.06
C ILE A 68 -24.81 -20.54 2.55
N ASP A 69 -25.33 -19.59 1.78
CA ASP A 69 -25.51 -19.76 0.34
C ASP A 69 -24.19 -19.78 -0.44
N ASN A 70 -23.18 -19.03 0.02
CA ASN A 70 -21.85 -19.00 -0.61
C ASN A 70 -20.86 -20.06 -0.07
N ALA A 71 -21.33 -21.18 0.47
CA ALA A 71 -20.47 -22.22 1.02
C ALA A 71 -19.48 -22.81 -0.03
N THR A 72 -19.90 -22.97 -1.26
CA THR A 72 -19.08 -23.50 -2.37
C THR A 72 -17.95 -22.53 -2.72
N ASP A 73 -18.23 -21.23 -2.76
CA ASP A 73 -17.23 -20.20 -3.05
C ASP A 73 -16.16 -20.13 -1.96
N ARG A 74 -16.59 -20.31 -0.68
CA ARG A 74 -15.64 -20.40 0.43
C ARG A 74 -14.76 -21.62 0.35
N PHE A 75 -15.32 -22.76 0.01
CA PHE A 75 -14.53 -23.99 -0.17
C PHE A 75 -13.47 -23.80 -1.26
N ALA A 76 -13.83 -23.22 -2.40
CA ALA A 76 -12.90 -22.91 -3.47
C ALA A 76 -11.81 -21.90 -3.01
N PHE A 77 -12.19 -20.91 -2.22
CA PHE A 77 -11.24 -19.95 -1.63
C PHE A 77 -10.24 -20.63 -0.69
N TYR A 78 -10.68 -21.55 0.18
CA TYR A 78 -9.81 -22.25 1.12
C TYR A 78 -8.78 -23.15 0.43
N HIS A 79 -9.08 -23.62 -0.78
CA HIS A 79 -8.20 -24.49 -1.57
C HIS A 79 -7.40 -23.72 -2.63
N ARG A 80 -7.58 -22.40 -2.71
CA ARG A 80 -6.81 -21.55 -3.61
C ARG A 80 -5.39 -21.39 -3.08
N GLN A 81 -4.40 -21.71 -3.90
CA GLN A 81 -3.01 -21.38 -3.59
C GLN A 81 -2.82 -19.86 -3.66
N GLU A 82 -2.54 -19.25 -2.53
CA GLU A 82 -2.25 -17.83 -2.44
C GLU A 82 -0.77 -17.57 -2.72
N GLU A 83 -0.47 -16.63 -3.62
CA GLU A 83 0.89 -16.19 -3.86
C GLU A 83 1.41 -15.47 -2.62
N LYS A 84 2.50 -15.96 -2.05
CA LYS A 84 3.16 -15.38 -0.88
C LYS A 84 4.54 -14.86 -1.25
N ILE A 85 5.00 -13.83 -0.54
CA ILE A 85 6.36 -13.32 -0.63
C ILE A 85 7.23 -14.14 0.31
N PRO A 86 8.15 -14.98 -0.18
CA PRO A 86 8.94 -15.84 0.68
C PRO A 86 10.04 -15.06 1.40
N PHE A 87 10.41 -15.54 2.57
CA PHE A 87 11.69 -15.19 3.20
C PHE A 87 12.80 -16.07 2.58
N ASP A 88 14.04 -15.61 2.65
CA ASP A 88 15.22 -16.46 2.39
C ASP A 88 15.55 -17.35 3.59
N LEU A 89 15.06 -16.99 4.78
CA LEU A 89 15.21 -17.74 6.01
C LEU A 89 14.14 -18.83 6.13
N LYS A 90 14.56 -20.10 6.00
CA LYS A 90 13.67 -21.26 6.05
C LYS A 90 12.73 -21.25 7.25
N TYR A 91 13.25 -20.91 8.44
CA TYR A 91 12.47 -20.86 9.67
C TYR A 91 11.23 -19.96 9.58
N PHE A 92 11.36 -18.76 8.96
CA PHE A 92 10.24 -17.87 8.78
C PHE A 92 9.25 -18.39 7.72
N ASN A 93 9.73 -19.04 6.68
CA ASN A 93 8.85 -19.69 5.70
C ASN A 93 8.05 -20.84 6.34
N ASP A 94 8.68 -21.63 7.22
CA ASP A 94 7.99 -22.71 7.92
C ASP A 94 6.89 -22.19 8.84
N ILE A 95 7.13 -21.11 9.60
CA ILE A 95 6.14 -20.51 10.50
C ILE A 95 4.99 -19.84 9.72
N THR A 96 5.31 -19.17 8.62
CA THR A 96 4.34 -18.40 7.81
C THR A 96 3.69 -19.25 6.72
N ASN A 97 4.03 -20.53 6.67
CA ASN A 97 3.57 -21.45 5.63
C ASN A 97 3.86 -20.92 4.21
N GLY A 98 5.13 -20.57 3.97
CA GLY A 98 5.65 -20.16 2.67
C GLY A 98 5.85 -18.66 2.45
N GLY A 99 5.69 -17.83 3.47
CA GLY A 99 5.97 -16.40 3.37
C GLY A 99 4.80 -15.47 3.72
N LEU A 100 4.93 -14.20 3.34
CA LEU A 100 3.94 -13.17 3.63
C LEU A 100 2.84 -13.14 2.57
N PRO A 101 1.56 -13.32 2.93
CA PRO A 101 0.45 -13.20 2.00
C PRO A 101 0.19 -11.74 1.60
N ASN A 102 -0.47 -11.55 0.45
CA ASN A 102 -0.89 -10.23 0.00
C ASN A 102 -1.93 -9.60 0.92
N LYS A 103 -2.00 -8.27 0.97
CA LYS A 103 -3.00 -7.49 1.72
C LYS A 103 -2.97 -7.74 3.23
N THR A 104 -1.80 -8.07 3.79
CA THR A 104 -1.62 -8.25 5.23
C THR A 104 -0.74 -7.18 5.83
N LEU A 105 -0.95 -6.90 7.11
CA LEU A 105 -0.07 -6.10 7.94
C LEU A 105 0.78 -7.04 8.79
N ASN A 106 2.09 -6.96 8.62
CA ASN A 106 3.05 -7.75 9.36
C ASN A 106 3.88 -6.82 10.25
N ILE A 107 4.05 -7.15 11.51
CA ILE A 107 4.76 -6.32 12.47
C ILE A 107 5.97 -7.07 13.00
N VAL A 108 7.16 -6.49 12.79
CA VAL A 108 8.41 -6.96 13.36
C VAL A 108 8.64 -6.23 14.70
N MET A 109 8.66 -6.96 15.79
CA MET A 109 8.88 -6.41 17.12
C MET A 109 10.22 -6.90 17.69
N SER A 110 11.03 -5.95 18.17
CA SER A 110 12.26 -6.25 18.90
C SER A 110 12.61 -5.09 19.83
N GLY A 111 13.45 -5.37 20.83
CA GLY A 111 14.04 -4.32 21.66
C GLY A 111 14.94 -3.39 20.88
N THR A 112 15.36 -2.29 21.52
CA THR A 112 16.31 -1.34 20.93
C THR A 112 17.67 -2.04 20.71
N GLY A 113 18.28 -1.83 19.54
CA GLY A 113 19.59 -2.41 19.21
C GLY A 113 19.61 -3.91 18.87
N VAL A 114 18.48 -4.60 18.89
CA VAL A 114 18.40 -6.06 18.61
C VAL A 114 18.45 -6.40 17.12
N GLY A 115 18.37 -5.41 16.23
CA GLY A 115 18.53 -5.62 14.79
C GLY A 115 17.26 -5.55 13.96
N LYS A 116 16.17 -4.91 14.46
CA LYS A 116 14.92 -4.73 13.70
C LYS A 116 15.14 -4.18 12.28
N THR A 117 15.85 -3.04 12.17
CA THR A 117 16.18 -2.42 10.88
C THR A 117 17.03 -3.33 10.00
N LEU A 118 18.00 -4.06 10.58
CA LEU A 118 18.84 -5.00 9.83
C LEU A 118 17.99 -6.14 9.23
N PHE A 119 17.06 -6.70 10.01
CA PHE A 119 16.13 -7.70 9.52
C PHE A 119 15.25 -7.16 8.38
N MET A 120 14.75 -5.93 8.53
CA MET A 120 13.92 -5.30 7.50
C MET A 120 14.72 -5.02 6.22
N CYS A 121 15.97 -4.54 6.33
CA CYS A 121 16.87 -4.33 5.19
C CYS A 121 17.18 -5.66 4.48
N HIS A 122 17.49 -6.71 5.26
CA HIS A 122 17.74 -8.05 4.72
C HIS A 122 16.53 -8.60 3.97
N HIS A 123 15.34 -8.48 4.56
CA HIS A 123 14.13 -8.95 3.90
C HIS A 123 13.78 -8.10 2.66
N ALA A 124 14.03 -6.78 2.68
CA ALA A 124 13.85 -5.92 1.51
C ALA A 124 14.80 -6.32 0.36
N ALA A 125 16.05 -6.65 0.66
CA ALA A 125 17.02 -7.18 -0.29
C ALA A 125 16.57 -8.50 -0.92
N ASN A 126 16.09 -9.44 -0.09
CA ASN A 126 15.55 -10.71 -0.55
C ASN A 126 14.34 -10.52 -1.47
N VAL A 127 13.39 -9.67 -1.10
CA VAL A 127 12.19 -9.38 -1.91
C VAL A 127 12.58 -8.77 -3.27
N LEU A 128 13.56 -7.87 -3.27
CA LEU A 128 14.12 -7.29 -4.50
C LEU A 128 14.73 -8.37 -5.41
N LEU A 129 15.55 -9.29 -4.85
CA LEU A 129 16.16 -10.38 -5.61
C LEU A 129 15.11 -11.36 -6.19
N ASN A 130 13.97 -11.52 -5.52
CA ASN A 130 12.84 -12.28 -6.04
C ASN A 130 12.05 -11.57 -7.15
N GLY A 131 12.50 -10.38 -7.57
CA GLY A 131 11.92 -9.64 -8.70
C GLY A 131 10.73 -8.76 -8.35
N TYR A 132 10.45 -8.54 -7.06
CA TYR A 132 9.34 -7.69 -6.63
C TYR A 132 9.77 -6.25 -6.38
N ASP A 133 8.83 -5.33 -6.63
CA ASP A 133 9.00 -3.91 -6.31
C ASP A 133 8.84 -3.65 -4.81
N VAL A 134 9.80 -2.94 -4.24
CA VAL A 134 9.90 -2.67 -2.80
C VAL A 134 9.91 -1.17 -2.53
N LEU A 135 9.06 -0.70 -1.62
CA LEU A 135 9.13 0.65 -1.05
C LEU A 135 9.59 0.56 0.40
N TYR A 136 10.70 1.19 0.73
CA TYR A 136 11.20 1.29 2.09
C TYR A 136 11.05 2.73 2.59
N ILE A 137 10.25 2.93 3.62
CA ILE A 137 10.04 4.23 4.27
C ILE A 137 10.79 4.21 5.59
N THR A 138 11.74 5.13 5.74
CA THR A 138 12.49 5.33 6.99
C THR A 138 12.10 6.65 7.64
N LEU A 139 11.92 6.63 8.97
CA LEU A 139 11.66 7.82 9.78
C LEU A 139 12.74 8.03 10.85
N GLU A 140 13.69 7.11 10.96
CA GLU A 140 14.77 7.14 11.96
C GLU A 140 16.14 7.40 11.31
N MET A 141 16.38 6.78 10.16
CA MET A 141 17.68 6.81 9.50
C MET A 141 17.61 7.50 8.14
N ALA A 142 18.72 8.10 7.72
CA ALA A 142 18.86 8.62 6.36
C ALA A 142 18.69 7.52 5.32
N GLU A 143 18.12 7.87 4.14
CA GLU A 143 17.89 6.91 3.06
C GLU A 143 19.19 6.26 2.56
N GLU A 144 20.32 6.98 2.61
CA GLU A 144 21.64 6.44 2.25
C GLU A 144 22.12 5.39 3.25
N ARG A 145 21.79 5.53 4.55
CA ARG A 145 22.16 4.53 5.57
C ARG A 145 21.36 3.25 5.46
N ILE A 146 20.13 3.34 4.99
CA ILE A 146 19.32 2.16 4.65
C ILE A 146 19.88 1.50 3.37
N ALA A 147 20.23 2.30 2.35
CA ALA A 147 20.85 1.82 1.12
C ALA A 147 22.18 1.09 1.41
N GLU A 148 23.05 1.66 2.23
CA GLU A 148 24.33 1.08 2.66
C GLU A 148 24.14 -0.35 3.25
N ARG A 149 23.14 -0.55 4.10
CA ARG A 149 22.84 -1.86 4.70
C ARG A 149 22.32 -2.85 3.68
N ILE A 150 21.52 -2.39 2.74
CA ILE A 150 21.00 -3.20 1.66
C ILE A 150 22.11 -3.57 0.67
N ASP A 151 22.99 -2.62 0.32
CA ASP A 151 24.15 -2.87 -0.54
C ASP A 151 25.10 -3.90 0.07
N ALA A 152 25.46 -3.73 1.34
CA ALA A 152 26.30 -4.68 2.07
C ALA A 152 25.69 -6.10 2.06
N ASN A 153 24.36 -6.20 2.24
CA ASN A 153 23.66 -7.48 2.18
C ASN A 153 23.63 -8.08 0.76
N LEU A 154 23.34 -7.28 -0.26
CA LEU A 154 23.26 -7.74 -1.66
C LEU A 154 24.61 -8.12 -2.25
N MET A 155 25.70 -7.50 -1.76
CA MET A 155 27.07 -7.75 -2.19
C MET A 155 27.80 -8.79 -1.33
N ASP A 156 27.16 -9.24 -0.24
CA ASP A 156 27.73 -10.19 0.73
C ASP A 156 29.07 -9.71 1.31
N ILE A 157 29.14 -8.45 1.72
CA ILE A 157 30.31 -7.81 2.34
C ILE A 157 29.87 -7.04 3.59
N THR A 158 30.85 -6.73 4.45
CA THR A 158 30.60 -5.87 5.61
C THR A 158 30.45 -4.41 5.19
N ILE A 159 29.86 -3.58 6.08
CA ILE A 159 29.75 -2.13 5.86
C ILE A 159 31.17 -1.49 5.77
N ASP A 160 32.13 -1.96 6.54
CA ASP A 160 33.51 -1.46 6.50
C ASP A 160 34.14 -1.77 5.13
N GLU A 161 33.99 -3.00 4.63
CA GLU A 161 34.46 -3.37 3.28
C GLU A 161 33.76 -2.58 2.18
N LEU A 162 32.47 -2.25 2.36
CA LEU A 162 31.73 -1.42 1.41
C LEU A 162 32.30 -0.01 1.31
N HIS A 163 32.74 0.59 2.45
CA HIS A 163 33.36 1.90 2.47
C HIS A 163 34.72 1.94 1.79
N ASP A 164 35.47 0.83 1.86
CA ASP A 164 36.78 0.69 1.23
C ASP A 164 36.72 0.25 -0.24
N LEU A 165 35.49 -0.06 -0.73
CA LEU A 165 35.29 -0.61 -2.08
C LEU A 165 35.57 0.43 -3.16
N PRO A 166 36.48 0.16 -4.14
CA PRO A 166 36.68 1.04 -5.27
C PRO A 166 35.38 1.27 -6.08
N LYS A 167 35.16 2.51 -6.53
CA LYS A 167 33.96 2.90 -7.28
C LYS A 167 33.64 1.97 -8.44
N THR A 168 34.65 1.54 -9.20
CA THR A 168 34.49 0.64 -10.35
C THR A 168 33.98 -0.74 -9.96
N LEU A 169 34.41 -1.27 -8.81
CA LEU A 169 33.92 -2.54 -8.28
C LEU A 169 32.49 -2.38 -7.75
N PHE A 170 32.19 -1.28 -7.05
CA PHE A 170 30.84 -0.97 -6.62
C PHE A 170 29.85 -0.91 -7.80
N GLU A 171 30.17 -0.13 -8.83
CA GLU A 171 29.33 -0.01 -10.04
C GLU A 171 29.14 -1.36 -10.73
N SER A 172 30.19 -2.18 -10.84
CA SER A 172 30.11 -3.54 -11.41
C SER A 172 29.20 -4.45 -10.57
N SER A 173 29.26 -4.37 -9.24
CA SER A 173 28.42 -5.14 -8.34
C SER A 173 26.94 -4.75 -8.48
N VAL A 174 26.66 -3.45 -8.52
CA VAL A 174 25.29 -2.92 -8.76
C VAL A 174 24.76 -3.38 -10.12
N ASP A 175 25.56 -3.37 -11.17
CA ASP A 175 25.18 -3.88 -12.49
C ASP A 175 24.93 -5.39 -12.46
N GLY A 176 25.69 -6.12 -11.65
CA GLY A 176 25.46 -7.54 -11.39
C GLY A 176 24.11 -7.80 -10.72
N ILE A 177 23.75 -6.99 -9.71
CA ILE A 177 22.45 -7.06 -9.03
C ILE A 177 21.33 -6.71 -10.02
N ARG A 178 21.49 -5.62 -10.80
CA ARG A 178 20.51 -5.20 -11.82
C ARG A 178 20.18 -6.31 -12.82
N LYS A 179 21.16 -7.15 -13.16
CA LYS A 179 20.96 -8.29 -14.09
C LYS A 179 20.23 -9.46 -13.43
N LYS A 180 20.28 -9.57 -12.10
CA LYS A 180 19.66 -10.68 -11.35
C LYS A 180 18.19 -10.43 -11.03
N THR A 181 17.74 -9.19 -11.00
CA THR A 181 16.36 -8.85 -10.65
C THR A 181 15.72 -7.91 -11.65
N GLN A 182 14.40 -8.04 -11.83
CA GLN A 182 13.56 -7.07 -12.52
C GLN A 182 12.84 -6.12 -11.55
N GLY A 183 12.88 -6.42 -10.26
CA GLY A 183 12.31 -5.60 -9.21
C GLY A 183 13.03 -4.27 -9.05
N LYS A 184 12.34 -3.29 -8.49
CA LYS A 184 12.88 -1.99 -8.11
C LYS A 184 12.73 -1.77 -6.62
N LEU A 185 13.73 -1.14 -6.01
CA LEU A 185 13.67 -0.73 -4.63
C LEU A 185 13.78 0.79 -4.55
N ILE A 186 12.81 1.42 -3.90
CA ILE A 186 12.81 2.85 -3.61
C ILE A 186 12.84 3.04 -2.11
N ILE A 187 13.81 3.81 -1.63
CA ILE A 187 13.94 4.21 -0.24
C ILE A 187 13.48 5.66 -0.13
N LYS A 188 12.66 5.97 0.87
CA LYS A 188 12.19 7.33 1.13
C LYS A 188 12.31 7.66 2.60
N GLU A 189 13.11 8.68 2.90
CA GLU A 189 13.24 9.26 4.21
C GLU A 189 12.13 10.28 4.48
N TYR A 190 11.59 10.25 5.70
CA TYR A 190 10.81 11.32 6.29
C TYR A 190 11.41 11.71 7.64
N PRO A 191 11.47 12.99 7.98
CA PRO A 191 11.88 13.40 9.32
C PRO A 191 10.98 12.76 10.40
N THR A 192 11.56 12.47 11.55
CA THR A 192 10.84 11.90 12.69
C THR A 192 9.61 12.73 13.03
N ALA A 193 8.49 12.08 13.30
CA ALA A 193 7.21 12.68 13.63
C ALA A 193 6.62 13.63 12.55
N SER A 194 7.11 13.60 11.32
CA SER A 194 6.60 14.46 10.23
C SER A 194 5.60 13.79 9.31
N ALA A 195 5.65 12.46 9.20
CA ALA A 195 4.83 11.73 8.23
C ALA A 195 3.80 10.81 8.92
N HIS A 196 2.62 10.76 8.35
CA HIS A 196 1.51 9.89 8.73
C HIS A 196 0.97 9.13 7.52
N ALA A 197 0.00 8.25 7.72
CA ALA A 197 -0.58 7.41 6.66
C ALA A 197 -1.03 8.18 5.40
N GLY A 198 -1.48 9.44 5.55
CA GLY A 198 -1.84 10.29 4.41
C GLY A 198 -0.65 10.61 3.50
N HIS A 199 0.52 10.91 4.09
CA HIS A 199 1.75 11.15 3.34
C HIS A 199 2.20 9.88 2.59
N PHE A 200 2.10 8.70 3.23
CA PHE A 200 2.46 7.44 2.58
C PHE A 200 1.54 7.11 1.40
N ARG A 201 0.22 7.34 1.55
CA ARG A 201 -0.72 7.20 0.42
C ARG A 201 -0.42 8.19 -0.71
N GLY A 202 -0.06 9.43 -0.39
CA GLY A 202 0.37 10.44 -1.36
C GLY A 202 1.62 9.99 -2.12
N LEU A 203 2.65 9.53 -1.41
CA LEU A 203 3.89 9.01 -1.99
C LEU A 203 3.61 7.84 -2.96
N ILE A 204 2.79 6.86 -2.55
CA ILE A 204 2.46 5.71 -3.40
C ILE A 204 1.77 6.15 -4.69
N LYS A 205 0.83 7.10 -4.62
CA LYS A 205 0.16 7.67 -5.80
C LYS A 205 1.15 8.40 -6.71
N GLU A 206 2.04 9.20 -6.14
CA GLU A 206 3.07 9.93 -6.87
C GLU A 206 4.04 9.00 -7.60
N LEU A 207 4.52 7.95 -6.91
CA LEU A 207 5.42 6.94 -7.49
C LEU A 207 4.73 6.19 -8.63
N LYS A 208 3.45 5.85 -8.48
CA LYS A 208 2.67 5.20 -9.54
C LYS A 208 2.56 6.09 -10.78
N ILE A 209 2.25 7.37 -10.62
CA ILE A 209 2.07 8.32 -11.73
C ILE A 209 3.40 8.67 -12.39
N LYS A 210 4.42 9.05 -11.59
CA LYS A 210 5.68 9.60 -12.11
C LYS A 210 6.69 8.55 -12.55
N ARG A 211 6.67 7.36 -11.91
CA ARG A 211 7.69 6.31 -12.12
C ARG A 211 7.10 4.97 -12.58
N GLN A 212 5.78 4.89 -12.76
CA GLN A 212 5.08 3.62 -13.06
C GLN A 212 5.46 2.52 -12.05
N PHE A 213 5.64 2.93 -10.78
CA PHE A 213 6.09 2.07 -9.70
C PHE A 213 4.92 1.74 -8.77
N THR A 214 4.68 0.45 -8.59
CA THR A 214 3.65 -0.04 -7.67
C THR A 214 4.28 -1.09 -6.76
N PRO A 215 4.60 -0.75 -5.51
CA PRO A 215 5.31 -1.67 -4.62
C PRO A 215 4.45 -2.90 -4.29
N LYS A 216 5.07 -4.08 -4.30
CA LYS A 216 4.48 -5.32 -3.82
C LYS A 216 4.49 -5.39 -2.29
N ILE A 217 5.53 -4.81 -1.68
CA ILE A 217 5.70 -4.71 -0.23
C ILE A 217 6.15 -3.30 0.16
N ILE A 218 5.71 -2.84 1.32
CA ILE A 218 6.08 -1.55 1.88
C ILE A 218 6.64 -1.80 3.29
N PHE A 219 7.89 -1.41 3.51
CA PHE A 219 8.50 -1.36 4.83
C PHE A 219 8.34 0.02 5.43
N ILE A 220 8.04 0.11 6.73
CA ILE A 220 7.94 1.37 7.48
C ILE A 220 8.79 1.21 8.75
N ASP A 221 9.90 1.91 8.82
CA ASP A 221 10.86 1.84 9.91
C ASP A 221 10.94 3.18 10.65
N TYR A 222 10.24 3.35 11.78
CA TYR A 222 9.29 2.43 12.43
C TYR A 222 8.04 3.19 12.90
N LEU A 223 6.98 2.46 13.17
CA LEU A 223 5.65 2.99 13.38
C LEU A 223 5.54 4.00 14.53
N ASN A 224 6.25 3.78 15.66
CA ASN A 224 6.11 4.60 16.87
C ASN A 224 6.53 6.06 16.69
N ILE A 225 7.37 6.36 15.68
CA ILE A 225 7.81 7.72 15.35
C ILE A 225 7.06 8.33 14.18
N CYS A 226 5.98 7.68 13.70
CA CYS A 226 5.06 8.28 12.75
C CYS A 226 4.21 9.37 13.43
N ALA A 227 3.85 10.40 12.66
CA ALA A 227 2.88 11.39 13.10
C ALA A 227 1.47 10.77 13.17
N SER A 228 0.66 11.23 14.11
CA SER A 228 -0.75 10.88 14.21
C SER A 228 -1.63 12.01 13.65
N THR A 229 -2.67 11.66 12.88
CA THR A 229 -3.70 12.64 12.47
C THR A 229 -4.74 12.89 13.56
N ARG A 230 -4.77 12.05 14.60
CA ARG A 230 -5.75 12.14 15.70
C ARG A 230 -5.29 13.05 16.84
N PHE A 231 -3.97 13.25 16.97
CA PHE A 231 -3.39 14.07 18.04
C PHE A 231 -2.67 15.28 17.46
N LYS A 232 -2.81 16.46 18.12
CA LYS A 232 -2.08 17.65 17.74
C LYS A 232 -0.58 17.44 17.96
N SER A 233 0.24 17.98 17.07
CA SER A 233 1.69 18.03 17.20
C SER A 233 2.07 18.62 18.56
N GLY A 234 2.80 17.83 19.40
CA GLY A 234 3.19 18.23 20.76
C GLY A 234 2.56 17.43 21.90
N ALA A 235 1.59 16.55 21.63
CA ALA A 235 1.18 15.56 22.62
C ALA A 235 2.32 14.55 22.85
N SER A 236 2.78 14.41 24.10
CA SER A 236 3.90 13.53 24.43
C SER A 236 3.62 12.10 24.01
N VAL A 237 4.66 11.40 23.53
CA VAL A 237 4.65 9.98 23.11
C VAL A 237 4.22 9.01 24.23
N GLY A 238 3.79 9.51 25.37
CA GLY A 238 3.39 8.75 26.57
C GLY A 238 1.89 8.59 26.80
N SER A 239 1.02 8.97 25.86
CA SER A 239 -0.43 8.83 25.99
C SER A 239 -1.03 7.85 25.00
N TYR A 240 -0.53 6.61 25.01
CA TYR A 240 -1.19 5.46 24.39
C TYR A 240 -1.92 4.63 25.45
#